data_11a2f8453d7683f379d5a4c57a89109c
#
_entry.id   11a2f8453d7683f379d5a4c57a89109c
#
_cell.length_a   1.000
_cell.length_b   1.000
_cell.length_c   1.000
_cell.angle_alpha   90.00
_cell.angle_beta   90.00
_cell.angle_gamma   90.00
#
_symmetry.space_group_name_H-M   'P 1'
#
loop_
_entity.id
_entity.type
_entity.pdbx_description
1 polymer ?
#
loop_
_entity_poly.entity_id
_entity_poly.type
_entity_poly.pdbx_seq_one_letter_code
_entity_poly.pdbx_strand_id
1 'polypeptide(L)'
;QVQGRTILESGMSDAGVMAPFNSDEYPEEIRKVGVALSTDHNPNQSKINPYLGGVNATLESMRNVAAVGATPHALSDCLCFGNPEKPHQMWEFVEAVKGVSDACKGVKLKEHPESPTPIIAGNVSFYNESKSGSIPPSPIISCLGRMNDVDKAITMSFKKINSKIFMVGKRKDELGGSLYYSLFGELGANVPSPDLNEVNYQIYAITD
;
A
#
# COMPACT_ATOMS: atom_id res chain seq x y z
N GLN A 1 17.52 11.42 15.99
CA GLN A 1 16.68 10.24 16.01
C GLN A 1 15.25 10.64 16.29
N VAL A 2 14.35 10.24 15.41
CA VAL A 2 12.95 10.68 15.35
C VAL A 2 11.98 9.69 16.01
N GLN A 3 12.42 8.84 16.91
CA GLN A 3 11.64 7.72 17.45
C GLN A 3 10.74 8.08 18.64
N GLY A 4 10.91 9.23 19.24
CA GLY A 4 10.18 9.61 20.47
C GLY A 4 8.67 9.83 20.33
N ARG A 5 8.13 9.75 19.09
CA ARG A 5 6.70 9.98 18.80
C ARG A 5 6.04 8.77 18.12
N THR A 6 6.75 7.65 18.05
CA THR A 6 6.22 6.41 17.48
C THR A 6 5.22 5.76 18.43
N ILE A 7 4.07 5.39 17.91
CA ILE A 7 3.00 4.67 18.62
C ILE A 7 3.03 3.19 18.26
N LEU A 8 3.11 2.87 16.95
CA LEU A 8 3.30 1.51 16.43
C LEU A 8 4.59 1.43 15.66
N GLU A 9 5.48 0.54 16.09
CA GLU A 9 6.77 0.27 15.44
C GLU A 9 6.62 -0.80 14.36
N SER A 10 7.68 -0.94 13.55
CA SER A 10 7.80 -2.02 12.57
C SER A 10 7.62 -3.39 13.22
N GLY A 11 6.83 -4.26 12.58
CA GLY A 11 6.51 -5.61 13.05
C GLY A 11 5.38 -5.69 14.09
N MET A 12 4.83 -4.57 14.54
CA MET A 12 3.67 -4.57 15.44
C MET A 12 2.35 -4.59 14.68
N SER A 13 2.31 -4.06 13.47
CA SER A 13 1.12 -3.94 12.63
C SER A 13 1.50 -3.74 11.17
N ASP A 14 0.48 -3.63 10.29
CA ASP A 14 0.65 -3.49 8.84
C ASP A 14 1.14 -2.09 8.40
N ALA A 15 1.04 -1.10 9.29
CA ALA A 15 1.60 0.24 9.08
C ALA A 15 2.26 0.78 10.35
N GLY A 16 3.28 1.61 10.19
CA GLY A 16 3.84 2.39 11.30
C GLY A 16 2.90 3.54 11.65
N VAL A 17 2.77 3.85 12.95
CA VAL A 17 1.94 4.97 13.45
C VAL A 17 2.77 5.91 14.31
N MET A 18 2.64 7.21 14.07
CA MET A 18 3.28 8.29 14.81
C MET A 18 2.24 9.28 15.32
N ALA A 19 2.51 9.88 16.50
CA ALA A 19 1.77 11.01 17.06
C ALA A 19 2.61 12.29 16.99
N PRO A 20 2.63 13.02 15.87
CA PRO A 20 3.57 14.13 15.65
C PRO A 20 3.40 15.29 16.63
N PHE A 21 2.20 15.46 17.17
CA PHE A 21 1.83 16.56 18.07
C PHE A 21 1.73 16.14 19.53
N ASN A 22 2.26 14.96 19.90
CA ASN A 22 2.17 14.44 21.27
C ASN A 22 3.20 15.13 22.18
N SER A 23 2.97 16.41 22.50
CA SER A 23 3.70 17.17 23.54
C SER A 23 2.83 18.32 24.02
N ASP A 24 3.14 18.84 25.22
CA ASP A 24 2.42 19.96 25.85
C ASP A 24 2.59 21.30 25.12
N GLU A 25 3.48 21.38 24.15
CA GLU A 25 3.64 22.53 23.24
C GLU A 25 2.48 22.71 22.28
N TYR A 26 1.68 21.65 22.05
CA TYR A 26 0.57 21.65 21.10
C TYR A 26 -0.78 21.72 21.83
N PRO A 27 -1.82 22.30 21.20
CA PRO A 27 -3.18 22.27 21.70
C PRO A 27 -3.67 20.83 22.00
N GLU A 28 -4.40 20.64 23.08
CA GLU A 28 -4.85 19.33 23.55
C GLU A 28 -5.64 18.56 22.47
N GLU A 29 -6.42 19.28 21.66
CA GLU A 29 -7.31 18.74 20.62
C GLU A 29 -6.56 17.99 19.50
N ILE A 30 -5.27 18.34 19.27
CA ILE A 30 -4.46 17.70 18.21
C ILE A 30 -3.40 16.73 18.75
N ARG A 31 -3.20 16.64 20.05
CA ARG A 31 -2.15 15.78 20.65
C ARG A 31 -2.32 14.31 20.33
N LYS A 32 -3.55 13.87 20.11
CA LYS A 32 -3.89 12.49 19.76
C LYS A 32 -3.96 12.24 18.25
N VAL A 33 -3.83 13.27 17.43
CA VAL A 33 -3.82 13.10 15.98
C VAL A 33 -2.58 12.31 15.58
N GLY A 34 -2.79 11.25 14.81
CA GLY A 34 -1.75 10.37 14.30
C GLY A 34 -1.61 10.39 12.81
N VAL A 35 -0.44 9.96 12.39
CA VAL A 35 -0.08 9.70 11.00
C VAL A 35 0.34 8.24 10.88
N ALA A 36 -0.29 7.52 9.95
CA ALA A 36 0.11 6.16 9.58
C ALA A 36 0.86 6.16 8.25
N LEU A 37 1.85 5.29 8.11
CA LEU A 37 2.61 5.11 6.88
C LEU A 37 2.84 3.63 6.62
N SER A 38 2.50 3.19 5.41
CA SER A 38 2.90 1.90 4.85
C SER A 38 3.68 2.09 3.56
N THR A 39 4.39 1.05 3.13
CA THR A 39 5.08 1.01 1.83
C THR A 39 5.00 -0.39 1.29
N ASP A 40 4.48 -0.53 0.07
CA ASP A 40 4.15 -1.82 -0.52
C ASP A 40 4.60 -1.95 -1.97
N HIS A 41 4.97 -3.18 -2.31
CA HIS A 41 5.31 -3.62 -3.66
C HIS A 41 5.48 -5.14 -3.72
N ASN A 42 5.02 -5.77 -4.80
CA ASN A 42 5.26 -7.18 -5.09
C ASN A 42 5.93 -7.34 -6.47
N PRO A 43 7.27 -7.55 -6.52
CA PRO A 43 8.00 -7.66 -7.78
C PRO A 43 7.59 -8.87 -8.61
N ASN A 44 7.12 -9.95 -7.99
CA ASN A 44 6.69 -11.14 -8.69
C ASN A 44 5.35 -10.92 -9.42
N GLN A 45 4.43 -10.20 -8.82
CA GLN A 45 3.19 -9.78 -9.50
C GLN A 45 3.49 -8.86 -10.67
N SER A 46 4.38 -7.88 -10.48
CA SER A 46 4.77 -6.94 -11.54
C SER A 46 5.47 -7.62 -12.72
N LYS A 47 6.25 -8.70 -12.48
CA LYS A 47 6.84 -9.52 -13.54
C LYS A 47 5.80 -10.20 -14.42
N ILE A 48 4.71 -10.68 -13.84
CA ILE A 48 3.63 -11.35 -14.57
C ILE A 48 2.79 -10.32 -15.32
N ASN A 49 2.39 -9.25 -14.62
CA ASN A 49 1.52 -8.21 -15.16
C ASN A 49 1.87 -6.86 -14.49
N PRO A 50 2.62 -5.99 -15.19
CA PRO A 50 3.05 -4.70 -14.64
C PRO A 50 1.87 -3.79 -14.24
N TYR A 51 0.76 -3.80 -15.01
CA TYR A 51 -0.45 -3.04 -14.70
C TYR A 51 -1.06 -3.48 -13.35
N LEU A 52 -1.31 -4.79 -13.19
CA LEU A 52 -1.84 -5.32 -11.93
C LEU A 52 -0.84 -5.19 -10.78
N GLY A 53 0.46 -5.23 -11.06
CA GLY A 53 1.50 -4.93 -10.08
C GLY A 53 1.36 -3.51 -9.52
N GLY A 54 1.15 -2.51 -10.38
CA GLY A 54 0.88 -1.13 -9.99
C GLY A 54 -0.44 -0.96 -9.22
N VAL A 55 -1.52 -1.61 -9.70
CA VAL A 55 -2.81 -1.62 -9.00
C VAL A 55 -2.66 -2.19 -7.59
N ASN A 56 -2.08 -3.38 -7.47
CA ASN A 56 -1.99 -4.08 -6.19
C ASN A 56 -1.08 -3.35 -5.19
N ALA A 57 0.08 -2.83 -5.61
CA ALA A 57 0.96 -2.04 -4.75
C ALA A 57 0.22 -0.83 -4.15
N THR A 58 -0.56 -0.11 -4.98
CA THR A 58 -1.36 1.04 -4.55
C THR A 58 -2.42 0.62 -3.53
N LEU A 59 -3.20 -0.42 -3.83
CA LEU A 59 -4.30 -0.84 -2.98
C LEU A 59 -3.83 -1.51 -1.68
N GLU A 60 -2.72 -2.24 -1.72
CA GLU A 60 -2.13 -2.87 -0.54
C GLU A 60 -1.65 -1.81 0.45
N SER A 61 -0.91 -0.79 -0.02
CA SER A 61 -0.48 0.30 0.85
C SER A 61 -1.66 1.00 1.54
N MET A 62 -2.77 1.22 0.83
CA MET A 62 -3.98 1.80 1.41
C MET A 62 -4.67 0.89 2.43
N ARG A 63 -4.76 -0.42 2.14
CA ARG A 63 -5.35 -1.39 3.08
C ARG A 63 -4.50 -1.52 4.34
N ASN A 64 -3.18 -1.50 4.23
CA ASN A 64 -2.29 -1.58 5.38
C ASN A 64 -2.42 -0.37 6.31
N VAL A 65 -2.59 0.82 5.75
CA VAL A 65 -2.93 2.02 6.52
C VAL A 65 -4.31 1.88 7.20
N ALA A 66 -5.31 1.38 6.48
CA ALA A 66 -6.64 1.15 7.05
C ALA A 66 -6.62 0.09 8.18
N ALA A 67 -5.79 -0.96 8.04
CA ALA A 67 -5.69 -2.05 9.01
C ALA A 67 -5.22 -1.59 10.40
N VAL A 68 -4.50 -0.47 10.50
CA VAL A 68 -4.12 0.13 11.79
C VAL A 68 -5.18 1.11 12.34
N GLY A 69 -6.28 1.32 11.62
CA GLY A 69 -7.36 2.24 11.99
C GLY A 69 -7.19 3.67 11.46
N ALA A 70 -6.25 3.88 10.52
CA ALA A 70 -6.06 5.19 9.90
C ALA A 70 -6.82 5.29 8.56
N THR A 71 -7.31 6.46 8.22
CA THR A 71 -7.93 6.72 6.92
C THR A 71 -6.84 7.07 5.90
N PRO A 72 -6.72 6.35 4.77
CA PRO A 72 -5.83 6.72 3.67
C PRO A 72 -6.07 8.15 3.21
N HIS A 73 -5.02 8.91 2.94
CA HIS A 73 -5.14 10.33 2.62
C HIS A 73 -4.33 10.74 1.38
N ALA A 74 -3.10 10.27 1.26
CA ALA A 74 -2.23 10.61 0.15
C ALA A 74 -1.21 9.50 -0.13
N LEU A 75 -0.64 9.51 -1.33
CA LEU A 75 0.37 8.55 -1.76
C LEU A 75 1.68 9.24 -2.12
N SER A 76 2.74 8.47 -2.05
CA SER A 76 4.03 8.77 -2.67
C SER A 76 4.50 7.56 -3.44
N ASP A 77 5.18 7.75 -4.56
CA ASP A 77 5.73 6.66 -5.35
C ASP A 77 7.27 6.67 -5.40
N CYS A 78 7.84 5.49 -5.62
CA CYS A 78 9.23 5.29 -6.01
C CYS A 78 9.24 4.29 -7.17
N LEU A 79 9.31 4.80 -8.38
CA LEU A 79 9.17 4.03 -9.61
C LEU A 79 10.54 3.57 -10.09
N CYS A 80 10.88 2.28 -9.90
CA CYS A 80 12.17 1.71 -10.27
C CYS A 80 12.01 0.71 -11.42
N PHE A 81 12.64 1.02 -12.56
CA PHE A 81 12.52 0.25 -13.81
C PHE A 81 13.88 0.10 -14.50
N GLY A 82 13.93 -0.80 -15.47
CA GLY A 82 15.11 -1.03 -16.29
C GLY A 82 15.38 0.09 -17.29
N ASN A 83 16.00 -0.27 -18.41
CA ASN A 83 16.39 0.67 -19.45
C ASN A 83 15.20 1.10 -20.32
N PRO A 84 14.73 2.36 -20.27
CA PRO A 84 13.55 2.84 -21.00
C PRO A 84 13.76 2.87 -22.54
N GLU A 85 15.00 2.78 -23.02
CA GLU A 85 15.30 2.68 -24.45
C GLU A 85 14.96 1.30 -25.02
N LYS A 86 14.77 0.28 -24.15
CA LYS A 86 14.32 -1.06 -24.53
C LYS A 86 12.79 -1.08 -24.56
N PRO A 87 12.15 -1.32 -25.71
CA PRO A 87 10.68 -1.19 -25.87
C PRO A 87 9.87 -1.99 -24.84
N HIS A 88 10.31 -3.19 -24.48
CA HIS A 88 9.65 -4.01 -23.48
C HIS A 88 9.69 -3.37 -22.09
N GLN A 89 10.82 -2.84 -21.67
CA GLN A 89 10.99 -2.22 -20.35
C GLN A 89 10.23 -0.88 -20.25
N MET A 90 10.18 -0.14 -21.36
CA MET A 90 9.33 1.06 -21.42
C MET A 90 7.82 0.70 -21.37
N TRP A 91 7.42 -0.40 -22.01
CA TRP A 91 6.05 -0.90 -21.89
C TRP A 91 5.70 -1.30 -20.45
N GLU A 92 6.60 -2.00 -19.76
CA GLU A 92 6.43 -2.36 -18.34
C GLU A 92 6.19 -1.12 -17.47
N PHE A 93 6.98 -0.07 -17.68
CA PHE A 93 6.83 1.22 -16.99
C PHE A 93 5.45 1.86 -17.26
N VAL A 94 5.08 1.97 -18.53
CA VAL A 94 3.80 2.57 -18.93
C VAL A 94 2.61 1.81 -18.34
N GLU A 95 2.62 0.48 -18.39
CA GLU A 95 1.54 -0.32 -17.82
C GLU A 95 1.47 -0.22 -16.29
N ALA A 96 2.62 -0.22 -15.60
CA ALA A 96 2.64 -0.04 -14.15
C ALA A 96 2.08 1.33 -13.73
N VAL A 97 2.47 2.40 -14.42
CA VAL A 97 1.96 3.77 -14.16
C VAL A 97 0.46 3.87 -14.43
N LYS A 98 -0.05 3.23 -15.48
CA LYS A 98 -1.51 3.12 -15.72
C LYS A 98 -2.21 2.44 -14.56
N GLY A 99 -1.67 1.31 -14.08
CA GLY A 99 -2.23 0.57 -12.95
C GLY A 99 -2.32 1.43 -11.69
N VAL A 100 -1.24 2.13 -11.35
CA VAL A 100 -1.22 3.10 -10.23
C VAL A 100 -2.27 4.20 -10.43
N SER A 101 -2.33 4.79 -11.62
CA SER A 101 -3.30 5.85 -11.96
C SER A 101 -4.75 5.38 -11.82
N ASP A 102 -5.06 4.19 -12.31
CA ASP A 102 -6.43 3.66 -12.27
C ASP A 102 -6.84 3.28 -10.84
N ALA A 103 -5.92 2.75 -10.03
CA ALA A 103 -6.15 2.53 -8.61
C ALA A 103 -6.43 3.84 -7.87
N CYS A 104 -5.62 4.89 -8.12
CA CYS A 104 -5.83 6.22 -7.53
C CYS A 104 -7.20 6.83 -7.89
N LYS A 105 -7.66 6.63 -9.13
CA LYS A 105 -8.98 7.10 -9.58
C LYS A 105 -10.13 6.26 -9.03
N GLY A 106 -9.91 4.97 -8.84
CA GLY A 106 -10.92 4.02 -8.41
C GLY A 106 -11.19 4.05 -6.92
N VAL A 107 -10.16 4.29 -6.09
CA VAL A 107 -10.34 4.43 -4.64
C VAL A 107 -10.80 5.83 -4.30
N LYS A 108 -11.96 5.92 -3.65
CA LYS A 108 -12.58 7.18 -3.24
C LYS A 108 -12.17 7.51 -1.82
N LEU A 109 -11.52 8.65 -1.63
CA LEU A 109 -11.22 9.14 -0.27
C LEU A 109 -12.49 9.60 0.41
N LYS A 110 -12.65 9.29 1.69
CA LYS A 110 -13.85 9.62 2.48
C LYS A 110 -14.14 11.13 2.50
N GLU A 111 -13.09 11.93 2.65
CA GLU A 111 -13.21 13.39 2.74
C GLU A 111 -13.31 14.07 1.36
N HIS A 112 -12.91 13.37 0.28
CA HIS A 112 -12.89 13.90 -1.09
C HIS A 112 -13.32 12.85 -2.12
N PRO A 113 -14.58 12.37 -2.07
CA PRO A 113 -15.04 11.22 -2.88
C PRO A 113 -15.06 11.50 -4.39
N GLU A 114 -15.05 12.76 -4.79
CA GLU A 114 -15.05 13.17 -6.20
C GLU A 114 -13.63 13.28 -6.79
N SER A 115 -12.61 13.28 -5.95
CA SER A 115 -11.22 13.41 -6.38
C SER A 115 -10.48 12.08 -6.36
N PRO A 116 -9.55 11.84 -7.30
CA PRO A 116 -8.60 10.73 -7.20
C PRO A 116 -7.76 10.85 -5.93
N THR A 117 -7.30 9.71 -5.39
CA THR A 117 -6.30 9.74 -4.32
C THR A 117 -5.03 10.44 -4.82
N PRO A 118 -4.56 11.52 -4.18
CA PRO A 118 -3.45 12.29 -4.67
C PRO A 118 -2.10 11.59 -4.46
N ILE A 119 -1.25 11.62 -5.47
CA ILE A 119 0.18 11.33 -5.32
C ILE A 119 0.88 12.68 -5.08
N ILE A 120 1.38 12.89 -3.87
CA ILE A 120 1.91 14.18 -3.41
C ILE A 120 3.42 14.32 -3.59
N ALA A 121 4.11 13.20 -3.78
CA ALA A 121 5.55 13.14 -4.04
C ALA A 121 5.87 11.86 -4.79
N GLY A 122 7.01 11.82 -5.46
CA GLY A 122 7.48 10.63 -6.12
C GLY A 122 8.80 10.82 -6.83
N ASN A 123 9.38 9.72 -7.27
CA ASN A 123 10.57 9.71 -8.12
C ASN A 123 10.52 8.58 -9.14
N VAL A 124 11.27 8.75 -10.21
CA VAL A 124 11.51 7.70 -11.21
C VAL A 124 13.00 7.39 -11.27
N SER A 125 13.34 6.10 -11.20
CA SER A 125 14.68 5.58 -11.39
C SER A 125 14.68 4.62 -12.57
N PHE A 126 15.46 4.92 -13.60
CA PHE A 126 15.65 4.10 -14.79
C PHE A 126 17.05 3.48 -14.83
N TYR A 127 17.28 2.63 -15.84
CA TYR A 127 18.55 1.93 -16.06
C TYR A 127 18.98 1.03 -14.89
N ASN A 128 18.02 0.53 -14.11
CA ASN A 128 18.31 -0.39 -13.02
C ASN A 128 18.53 -1.80 -13.58
N GLU A 129 19.73 -2.06 -14.04
CA GLU A 129 20.11 -3.35 -14.59
C GLU A 129 21.54 -3.76 -14.17
N SER A 130 21.79 -5.05 -14.20
CA SER A 130 23.07 -5.67 -13.93
C SER A 130 23.47 -6.60 -15.07
N LYS A 131 24.60 -7.31 -14.91
CA LYS A 131 25.01 -8.36 -15.86
C LYS A 131 23.98 -9.49 -15.98
N SER A 132 23.18 -9.71 -14.96
CA SER A 132 22.10 -10.74 -14.93
C SER A 132 20.77 -10.26 -15.52
N GLY A 133 20.69 -9.01 -15.96
CA GLY A 133 19.50 -8.43 -16.58
C GLY A 133 18.91 -7.24 -15.80
N SER A 134 17.74 -6.80 -16.23
CA SER A 134 16.97 -5.73 -15.58
C SER A 134 16.36 -6.20 -14.26
N ILE A 135 16.16 -5.26 -13.35
CA ILE A 135 15.31 -5.51 -12.18
C ILE A 135 13.86 -5.79 -12.63
N PRO A 136 13.05 -6.46 -11.81
CA PRO A 136 11.60 -6.51 -12.03
C PRO A 136 11.01 -5.11 -12.08
N PRO A 137 9.91 -4.90 -12.85
CA PRO A 137 9.13 -3.67 -12.75
C PRO A 137 8.75 -3.40 -11.29
N SER A 138 9.14 -2.27 -10.75
CA SER A 138 9.02 -2.00 -9.31
C SER A 138 8.34 -0.65 -9.03
N PRO A 139 7.00 -0.57 -9.18
CA PRO A 139 6.21 0.55 -8.67
C PRO A 139 6.04 0.38 -7.15
N ILE A 140 6.92 1.01 -6.38
CA ILE A 140 6.86 1.00 -4.92
C ILE A 140 5.97 2.16 -4.48
N ILE A 141 4.91 1.87 -3.73
CA ILE A 141 3.92 2.87 -3.33
C ILE A 141 3.89 2.98 -1.81
N SER A 142 4.01 4.20 -1.32
CA SER A 142 3.80 4.52 0.10
C SER A 142 2.47 5.24 0.27
N CYS A 143 1.69 4.84 1.28
CA CYS A 143 0.44 5.48 1.65
C CYS A 143 0.59 6.20 2.98
N LEU A 144 0.20 7.47 2.99
CA LEU A 144 0.03 8.30 4.18
C LEU A 144 -1.43 8.26 4.60
N GLY A 145 -1.70 7.89 5.84
CA GLY A 145 -3.02 7.93 6.44
C GLY A 145 -3.10 8.85 7.64
N ARG A 146 -4.30 9.33 7.92
CA ARG A 146 -4.60 10.15 9.08
C ARG A 146 -5.42 9.36 10.11
N MET A 147 -5.08 9.51 11.36
CA MET A 147 -5.77 8.94 12.51
C MET A 147 -6.19 10.08 13.45
N ASN A 148 -7.47 10.13 13.83
CA ASN A 148 -7.95 11.18 14.71
C ASN A 148 -7.57 10.94 16.18
N ASP A 149 -7.35 9.68 16.56
CA ASP A 149 -6.98 9.28 17.92
C ASP A 149 -6.05 8.07 17.90
N VAL A 150 -4.78 8.28 18.20
CA VAL A 150 -3.75 7.22 18.21
C VAL A 150 -3.98 6.16 19.30
N ASP A 151 -4.79 6.44 20.31
CA ASP A 151 -5.15 5.45 21.33
C ASP A 151 -6.03 4.33 20.74
N LYS A 152 -6.60 4.54 19.55
CA LYS A 152 -7.38 3.57 18.80
C LYS A 152 -6.56 2.75 17.80
N ALA A 153 -5.24 2.96 17.75
CA ALA A 153 -4.37 2.24 16.84
C ALA A 153 -4.39 0.72 17.12
N ILE A 154 -4.48 -0.07 16.04
CA ILE A 154 -4.68 -1.52 16.12
C ILE A 154 -3.38 -2.24 15.75
N THR A 155 -3.01 -3.24 16.56
CA THR A 155 -1.90 -4.16 16.27
C THR A 155 -2.42 -5.50 15.74
N MET A 156 -1.57 -6.25 15.03
CA MET A 156 -1.94 -7.55 14.43
C MET A 156 -2.17 -8.68 15.44
N SER A 157 -1.74 -8.52 16.69
CA SER A 157 -1.88 -9.55 17.72
C SER A 157 -3.32 -9.74 18.15
N PHE A 158 -3.74 -10.99 18.36
CA PHE A 158 -5.04 -11.32 18.97
C PHE A 158 -5.12 -10.77 20.41
N LYS A 159 -6.26 -10.15 20.75
CA LYS A 159 -6.45 -9.47 22.05
C LYS A 159 -7.20 -10.29 23.07
N LYS A 160 -8.11 -11.18 22.64
CA LYS A 160 -8.97 -11.95 23.54
C LYS A 160 -9.14 -13.38 23.02
N ILE A 161 -9.20 -14.35 23.93
CA ILE A 161 -9.58 -15.72 23.63
C ILE A 161 -11.03 -15.72 23.13
N ASN A 162 -11.35 -16.60 22.17
CA ASN A 162 -12.67 -16.72 21.55
C ASN A 162 -13.12 -15.48 20.74
N SER A 163 -12.20 -14.59 20.33
CA SER A 163 -12.51 -13.54 19.36
C SER A 163 -12.93 -14.18 18.03
N LYS A 164 -13.97 -13.61 17.41
CA LYS A 164 -14.38 -14.01 16.07
C LYS A 164 -13.38 -13.46 15.06
N ILE A 165 -13.07 -14.28 14.05
CA ILE A 165 -12.21 -13.91 12.92
C ILE A 165 -13.12 -13.75 11.70
N PHE A 166 -13.04 -12.60 11.07
CA PHE A 166 -13.78 -12.28 9.85
C PHE A 166 -12.81 -12.13 8.68
N MET A 167 -13.26 -12.55 7.50
CA MET A 167 -12.58 -12.27 6.26
C MET A 167 -13.46 -11.31 5.46
N VAL A 168 -12.91 -10.17 5.08
CA VAL A 168 -13.58 -9.13 4.30
C VAL A 168 -13.14 -9.22 2.85
N GLY A 169 -14.09 -9.39 1.93
CA GLY A 169 -13.84 -9.46 0.50
C GLY A 169 -14.02 -10.87 -0.08
N LYS A 170 -14.09 -10.93 -1.42
CA LYS A 170 -14.21 -12.17 -2.18
C LYS A 170 -12.82 -12.77 -2.43
N ARG A 171 -12.75 -14.09 -2.46
CA ARG A 171 -11.57 -14.84 -2.90
C ARG A 171 -11.73 -15.30 -4.33
N LYS A 172 -10.59 -15.28 -5.05
CA LYS A 172 -10.49 -15.76 -6.42
C LYS A 172 -9.28 -16.70 -6.53
N ASP A 173 -9.25 -17.52 -7.57
CA ASP A 173 -8.10 -18.36 -7.90
C ASP A 173 -7.04 -17.54 -8.65
N GLU A 174 -6.40 -16.64 -7.94
CA GLU A 174 -5.45 -15.65 -8.46
C GLU A 174 -4.21 -15.65 -7.54
N LEU A 175 -3.35 -16.65 -7.65
CA LEU A 175 -2.17 -16.82 -6.79
C LEU A 175 -0.85 -16.44 -7.47
N GLY A 176 -0.89 -15.88 -8.68
CA GLY A 176 0.30 -15.44 -9.41
C GLY A 176 1.12 -14.42 -8.64
N GLY A 177 2.44 -14.64 -8.53
CA GLY A 177 3.35 -13.81 -7.77
C GLY A 177 3.28 -13.99 -6.25
N SER A 178 2.56 -14.98 -5.75
CA SER A 178 2.41 -15.23 -4.32
C SER A 178 3.62 -15.93 -3.70
N LEU A 179 3.77 -15.79 -2.38
CA LEU A 179 4.74 -16.58 -1.61
C LEU A 179 4.46 -18.08 -1.70
N TYR A 180 3.20 -18.48 -1.88
CA TYR A 180 2.84 -19.88 -2.06
C TYR A 180 3.55 -20.50 -3.27
N TYR A 181 3.46 -19.88 -4.45
CA TYR A 181 4.18 -20.34 -5.63
C TYR A 181 5.70 -20.28 -5.47
N SER A 182 6.21 -19.29 -4.76
CA SER A 182 7.64 -19.17 -4.48
C SER A 182 8.21 -20.35 -3.69
N LEU A 183 7.39 -21.03 -2.86
CA LEU A 183 7.80 -22.25 -2.14
C LEU A 183 8.13 -23.41 -3.10
N PHE A 184 7.57 -23.39 -4.30
CA PHE A 184 7.78 -24.41 -5.34
C PHE A 184 8.75 -23.94 -6.44
N GLY A 185 9.34 -22.74 -6.28
CA GLY A 185 10.21 -22.12 -7.30
C GLY A 185 9.44 -21.62 -8.52
N GLU A 186 8.12 -21.46 -8.40
CA GLU A 186 7.24 -21.02 -9.49
C GLU A 186 6.79 -19.57 -9.29
N LEU A 187 6.37 -18.95 -10.38
CA LEU A 187 5.83 -17.59 -10.39
C LEU A 187 4.29 -17.59 -10.49
N GLY A 188 3.71 -18.58 -11.18
CA GLY A 188 2.29 -18.61 -11.52
C GLY A 188 1.94 -17.67 -12.68
N ALA A 189 0.65 -17.56 -13.00
CA ALA A 189 0.18 -16.78 -14.14
C ALA A 189 -0.89 -15.73 -13.81
N ASN A 190 -1.80 -16.04 -12.89
CA ASN A 190 -2.96 -15.19 -12.60
C ASN A 190 -2.68 -14.28 -11.41
N VAL A 191 -2.31 -13.04 -11.68
CA VAL A 191 -2.12 -11.99 -10.65
C VAL A 191 -3.49 -11.57 -10.12
N PRO A 192 -3.62 -11.30 -8.80
CA PRO A 192 -4.86 -10.76 -8.23
C PRO A 192 -5.35 -9.52 -8.98
N SER A 193 -6.62 -9.59 -9.41
CA SER A 193 -7.32 -8.50 -10.11
C SER A 193 -8.46 -7.99 -9.23
N PRO A 194 -8.19 -6.94 -8.41
CA PRO A 194 -9.15 -6.43 -7.44
C PRO A 194 -10.31 -5.68 -8.11
N ASP A 195 -11.50 -5.78 -7.52
CA ASP A 195 -12.60 -4.89 -7.79
C ASP A 195 -12.45 -3.61 -6.95
N LEU A 196 -12.29 -2.46 -7.58
CA LEU A 196 -12.05 -1.18 -6.91
C LEU A 196 -13.22 -0.76 -6.00
N ASN A 197 -14.46 -1.12 -6.34
CA ASN A 197 -15.60 -0.85 -5.47
C ASN A 197 -15.56 -1.72 -4.21
N GLU A 198 -15.14 -2.97 -4.33
CA GLU A 198 -14.95 -3.85 -3.18
C GLU A 198 -13.82 -3.36 -2.27
N VAL A 199 -12.72 -2.87 -2.83
CA VAL A 199 -11.61 -2.27 -2.06
C VAL A 199 -12.07 -1.04 -1.30
N ASN A 200 -12.86 -0.15 -1.89
CA ASN A 200 -13.47 0.98 -1.19
C ASN A 200 -14.28 0.51 0.02
N TYR A 201 -15.14 -0.50 -0.18
CA TYR A 201 -15.90 -1.08 0.93
C TYR A 201 -14.99 -1.64 2.03
N GLN A 202 -13.93 -2.37 1.67
CA GLN A 202 -12.98 -2.93 2.63
C GLN A 202 -12.34 -1.84 3.49
N ILE A 203 -11.82 -0.79 2.86
CA ILE A 203 -11.16 0.32 3.56
C ILE A 203 -12.12 0.99 4.54
N TYR A 204 -13.32 1.34 4.10
CA TYR A 204 -14.27 2.05 4.95
C TYR A 204 -14.89 1.17 6.04
N ALA A 205 -15.11 -0.11 5.80
CA ALA A 205 -15.59 -1.04 6.82
C ALA A 205 -14.60 -1.26 7.96
N ILE A 206 -13.32 -0.95 7.75
CA ILE A 206 -12.27 -1.07 8.78
C ILE A 206 -12.08 0.26 9.53
N THR A 207 -12.20 1.39 8.84
CA THR A 207 -11.89 2.72 9.38
C THR A 207 -13.09 3.45 10.00
N ASP A 208 -14.31 2.97 9.80
CA ASP A 208 -15.56 3.48 10.38
C ASP A 208 -15.96 2.73 11.64
#